data_c32658270ff6a05fb8a9f6c34072b151
#
_entry.id   c32658270ff6a05fb8a9f6c34072b151
#
_cell.length_a   1.000
_cell.length_b   1.000
_cell.length_c   1.000
_cell.angle_alpha   90.00
_cell.angle_beta   90.00
_cell.angle_gamma   90.00
#
_symmetry.space_group_name_H-M   'P 1'
#
loop_
_entity.id
_entity.type
_entity.pdbx_description
1 polymer ?
#
loop_
_entity_poly.entity_id
_entity_poly.type
_entity_poly.pdbx_seq_one_letter_code
_entity_poly.pdbx_strand_id
1 'polypeptide(L)'
;MSRQSRLNGIALLLAALIALSLGAANAKAIGVTPGRTTVDFEPNLEKSVTFTILNNEHKEFNAFVYAEDELKDIITADKNIVEFRETDDSKPFTFRYKLPEKMEKPGDHWAKIVVMEMPPGSGSPAEGQVVLATTAVVHQLRVRVPYPGKYAEIELVANEAEPNGTVNFFVKIYNLGTENVYKAFATVDILGPTNEKIDTLESEPIEIESKKTGEIAVPWQANVNPGMYHAVATVNYDGNVASAEKNFGVGARRIEVLDVKVRNFALGGIAKFEINVENKWNQKVEGVFAEMIMSNQNGDHVASFRSASIDVDPLQRSALYAYWDTQGVEKGAYDAKLVLHYAGKTAEKLMKTYVNLESIDTEIVGITAHAVTAKGGAGPGADILVPLVLILVMINAGWFFYFRRKKK
;
A
#
# COMPACT_ATOMS: atom_id res chain seq x y z
N MET A 1 30.30 -30.45 19.14
CA MET A 1 29.45 -30.69 17.97
C MET A 1 30.32 -30.57 16.72
N SER A 2 30.39 -31.63 15.92
CA SER A 2 31.27 -31.70 14.74
C SER A 2 30.83 -30.72 13.65
N ARG A 3 31.77 -30.22 12.85
CA ARG A 3 31.54 -29.33 11.70
C ARG A 3 30.48 -29.90 10.74
N GLN A 4 30.37 -31.24 10.71
CA GLN A 4 29.41 -31.99 9.90
C GLN A 4 27.95 -31.86 10.39
N SER A 5 27.73 -31.79 11.72
CA SER A 5 26.38 -31.62 12.27
C SER A 5 25.80 -30.21 12.05
N ARG A 6 26.65 -29.18 11.96
CA ARG A 6 26.25 -27.81 11.63
C ARG A 6 25.90 -27.66 10.16
N LEU A 7 26.65 -28.30 9.25
CA LEU A 7 26.36 -28.34 7.81
C LEU A 7 25.04 -29.03 7.52
N ASN A 8 24.76 -30.15 8.18
CA ASN A 8 23.48 -30.87 8.02
C ASN A 8 22.30 -30.05 8.57
N GLY A 9 22.46 -29.27 9.65
CA GLY A 9 21.44 -28.38 10.20
C GLY A 9 21.10 -27.22 9.24
N ILE A 10 22.11 -26.63 8.62
CA ILE A 10 21.93 -25.54 7.63
C ILE A 10 21.25 -26.07 6.34
N ALA A 11 21.63 -27.25 5.89
CA ALA A 11 21.01 -27.89 4.71
C ALA A 11 19.54 -28.24 4.96
N LEU A 12 19.17 -28.69 6.17
CA LEU A 12 17.80 -28.97 6.57
C LEU A 12 16.95 -27.67 6.68
N LEU A 13 17.53 -26.59 7.20
CA LEU A 13 16.88 -25.28 7.28
C LEU A 13 16.64 -24.68 5.87
N LEU A 14 17.62 -24.78 4.98
CA LEU A 14 17.47 -24.37 3.57
C LEU A 14 16.42 -25.20 2.84
N ALA A 15 16.38 -26.50 3.05
CA ALA A 15 15.36 -27.37 2.45
C ALA A 15 13.96 -27.05 2.99
N ALA A 16 13.83 -26.73 4.28
CA ALA A 16 12.56 -26.29 4.88
C ALA A 16 12.11 -24.93 4.35
N LEU A 17 13.02 -23.96 4.14
CA LEU A 17 12.71 -22.66 3.53
C LEU A 17 12.27 -22.80 2.07
N ILE A 18 12.91 -23.68 1.29
CA ILE A 18 12.54 -23.96 -0.09
C ILE A 18 11.18 -24.68 -0.13
N ALA A 19 10.90 -25.60 0.79
CA ALA A 19 9.59 -26.26 0.89
C ALA A 19 8.48 -25.27 1.28
N LEU A 20 8.76 -24.27 2.14
CA LEU A 20 7.80 -23.19 2.49
C LEU A 20 7.53 -22.24 1.30
N SER A 21 8.52 -21.97 0.46
CA SER A 21 8.35 -21.10 -0.71
C SER A 21 7.59 -21.77 -1.88
N LEU A 22 7.59 -23.09 -1.95
CA LEU A 22 6.82 -23.87 -2.91
C LEU A 22 5.33 -23.99 -2.52
N GLY A 23 4.98 -23.65 -1.27
CA GLY A 23 3.61 -23.66 -0.75
C GLY A 23 2.82 -22.37 -0.94
N ALA A 24 3.31 -21.36 -1.69
CA ALA A 24 2.48 -20.25 -2.13
C ALA A 24 1.45 -20.78 -3.15
N ALA A 25 0.39 -21.39 -2.64
CA ALA A 25 -0.77 -21.74 -3.44
C ALA A 25 -1.28 -20.44 -4.08
N ASN A 26 -1.07 -20.29 -5.39
CA ASN A 26 -1.83 -19.31 -6.15
C ASN A 26 -3.31 -19.61 -5.82
N ALA A 27 -4.02 -18.64 -5.28
CA ALA A 27 -5.46 -18.75 -5.08
C ALA A 27 -6.07 -18.89 -6.48
N LYS A 28 -6.21 -20.12 -6.92
CA LYS A 28 -6.87 -20.48 -8.16
C LYS A 28 -8.35 -20.50 -7.80
N ALA A 29 -9.13 -19.66 -8.41
CA ALA A 29 -10.58 -19.62 -8.26
C ALA A 29 -11.22 -19.31 -9.59
N ILE A 30 -12.51 -19.64 -9.75
CA ILE A 30 -13.31 -19.14 -10.88
C ILE A 30 -13.16 -17.62 -10.96
N GLY A 31 -13.11 -17.07 -12.16
CA GLY A 31 -12.96 -15.64 -12.41
C GLY A 31 -13.94 -15.13 -13.44
N VAL A 32 -14.08 -13.80 -13.54
CA VAL A 32 -14.82 -13.13 -14.62
C VAL A 32 -14.04 -11.94 -15.16
N THR A 33 -14.09 -11.74 -16.48
CA THR A 33 -13.43 -10.60 -17.12
C THR A 33 -14.25 -10.09 -18.33
N PRO A 34 -14.51 -8.76 -18.44
CA PRO A 34 -14.28 -7.73 -17.42
C PRO A 34 -15.17 -7.94 -16.19
N GLY A 35 -14.76 -7.44 -15.01
CA GLY A 35 -15.56 -7.52 -13.78
C GLY A 35 -16.73 -6.53 -13.75
N ARG A 36 -16.78 -5.56 -14.70
CA ARG A 36 -17.81 -4.52 -14.76
C ARG A 36 -18.07 -4.03 -16.18
N THR A 37 -19.34 -3.76 -16.47
CA THR A 37 -19.78 -2.97 -17.63
C THR A 37 -20.52 -1.74 -17.15
N THR A 38 -20.18 -0.55 -17.67
CA THR A 38 -20.87 0.72 -17.36
C THR A 38 -21.61 1.21 -18.60
N VAL A 39 -22.84 1.63 -18.40
CA VAL A 39 -23.75 2.10 -19.46
C VAL A 39 -24.40 3.39 -19.00
N ASP A 40 -24.48 4.39 -19.88
CA ASP A 40 -25.29 5.56 -19.64
C ASP A 40 -26.76 5.24 -19.92
N PHE A 41 -27.66 5.74 -19.07
CA PHE A 41 -29.08 5.52 -19.22
C PHE A 41 -29.61 6.21 -20.49
N GLU A 42 -30.28 5.41 -21.31
CA GLU A 42 -31.12 5.85 -22.43
C GLU A 42 -32.47 5.12 -22.30
N PRO A 43 -33.61 5.83 -22.44
CA PRO A 43 -34.92 5.18 -22.36
C PRO A 43 -35.07 4.01 -23.33
N ASN A 44 -35.57 2.88 -22.83
CA ASN A 44 -35.79 1.65 -23.60
C ASN A 44 -34.55 1.05 -24.28
N LEU A 45 -33.34 1.44 -23.89
CA LEU A 45 -32.13 0.90 -24.46
C LEU A 45 -32.04 -0.62 -24.20
N GLU A 46 -31.93 -1.38 -25.28
CA GLU A 46 -31.75 -2.81 -25.24
C GLU A 46 -30.38 -3.19 -25.83
N LYS A 47 -29.55 -3.89 -25.05
CA LYS A 47 -28.21 -4.34 -25.50
C LYS A 47 -27.87 -5.67 -24.92
N SER A 48 -26.93 -6.34 -25.61
CA SER A 48 -26.27 -7.56 -25.08
C SER A 48 -24.89 -7.21 -24.53
N VAL A 49 -24.54 -7.82 -23.40
CA VAL A 49 -23.21 -7.75 -22.78
C VAL A 49 -22.64 -9.13 -22.72
N THR A 50 -21.40 -9.27 -23.17
CA THR A 50 -20.64 -10.52 -23.06
C THR A 50 -19.46 -10.31 -22.12
N PHE A 51 -19.30 -11.22 -21.16
CA PHE A 51 -18.12 -11.33 -20.33
C PHE A 51 -17.59 -12.77 -20.39
N THR A 52 -16.37 -12.97 -19.99
CA THR A 52 -15.72 -14.28 -20.01
C THR A 52 -15.62 -14.85 -18.60
N ILE A 53 -16.07 -16.06 -18.40
CA ILE A 53 -15.88 -16.85 -17.19
C ILE A 53 -14.57 -17.61 -17.32
N LEU A 54 -13.69 -17.55 -16.33
CA LEU A 54 -12.37 -18.13 -16.29
C LEU A 54 -12.35 -19.38 -15.41
N ASN A 55 -11.80 -20.48 -15.91
CA ASN A 55 -11.54 -21.71 -15.17
C ASN A 55 -10.07 -21.79 -14.77
N ASN A 56 -9.65 -21.00 -13.79
CA ASN A 56 -8.25 -20.92 -13.37
C ASN A 56 -7.73 -22.20 -12.70
N GLU A 57 -8.61 -23.09 -12.27
CA GLU A 57 -8.26 -24.37 -11.64
C GLU A 57 -8.20 -25.54 -12.62
N HIS A 58 -8.64 -25.35 -13.88
CA HIS A 58 -8.77 -26.42 -14.89
C HIS A 58 -9.53 -27.63 -14.37
N LYS A 59 -10.69 -27.37 -13.73
CA LYS A 59 -11.55 -28.41 -13.16
C LYS A 59 -12.87 -28.51 -13.91
N GLU A 60 -13.54 -29.64 -13.75
CA GLU A 60 -14.90 -29.84 -14.24
C GLU A 60 -15.90 -29.28 -13.25
N PHE A 61 -16.78 -28.36 -13.71
CA PHE A 61 -17.87 -27.78 -12.91
C PHE A 61 -18.96 -27.18 -13.79
N ASN A 62 -20.11 -26.91 -13.18
CA ASN A 62 -21.17 -26.12 -13.79
C ASN A 62 -21.16 -24.70 -13.20
N ALA A 63 -21.08 -23.67 -14.05
CA ALA A 63 -21.26 -22.28 -13.66
C ALA A 63 -22.75 -21.94 -13.75
N PHE A 64 -23.44 -21.76 -12.63
CA PHE A 64 -24.80 -21.27 -12.58
C PHE A 64 -24.78 -19.75 -12.53
N VAL A 65 -25.48 -19.09 -13.48
CA VAL A 65 -25.48 -17.63 -13.63
C VAL A 65 -26.88 -17.10 -13.36
N TYR A 66 -26.97 -16.10 -12.50
CA TYR A 66 -28.21 -15.43 -12.16
C TYR A 66 -27.98 -13.95 -11.85
N ALA A 67 -29.05 -13.15 -11.86
CA ALA A 67 -28.97 -11.73 -11.56
C ALA A 67 -29.51 -11.42 -10.16
N GLU A 68 -28.84 -10.49 -9.48
CA GLU A 68 -29.23 -9.93 -8.18
C GLU A 68 -29.23 -8.40 -8.24
N ASP A 69 -29.64 -7.75 -7.16
CA ASP A 69 -29.77 -6.32 -6.91
C ASP A 69 -30.95 -5.65 -7.64
N GLU A 70 -30.92 -4.31 -7.61
CA GLU A 70 -32.01 -3.43 -8.01
C GLU A 70 -32.48 -3.69 -9.44
N LEU A 71 -31.54 -3.90 -10.37
CA LEU A 71 -31.83 -4.06 -11.78
C LEU A 71 -31.90 -5.52 -12.25
N LYS A 72 -32.04 -6.49 -11.34
CA LYS A 72 -32.08 -7.91 -11.69
C LYS A 72 -33.17 -8.26 -12.71
N ASP A 73 -34.33 -7.62 -12.62
CA ASP A 73 -35.51 -7.94 -13.43
C ASP A 73 -35.42 -7.47 -14.88
N ILE A 74 -34.45 -6.58 -15.19
CA ILE A 74 -34.19 -6.15 -16.57
C ILE A 74 -33.19 -7.07 -17.30
N ILE A 75 -32.59 -8.03 -16.57
CA ILE A 75 -31.56 -8.93 -17.09
C ILE A 75 -32.22 -10.22 -17.60
N THR A 76 -31.89 -10.61 -18.81
CA THR A 76 -32.31 -11.86 -19.41
C THR A 76 -31.10 -12.61 -20.01
N ALA A 77 -31.04 -13.90 -19.86
CA ALA A 77 -30.03 -14.75 -20.47
C ALA A 77 -30.71 -15.97 -21.12
N ASP A 78 -30.16 -16.42 -22.24
CA ASP A 78 -30.73 -17.58 -22.98
C ASP A 78 -30.44 -18.89 -22.26
N LYS A 79 -29.37 -18.95 -21.45
CA LYS A 79 -28.96 -20.09 -20.62
C LYS A 79 -28.42 -19.59 -19.30
N ASN A 80 -28.73 -20.32 -18.23
CA ASN A 80 -28.29 -19.98 -16.88
C ASN A 80 -27.16 -20.93 -16.39
N ILE A 81 -26.79 -21.92 -17.18
CA ILE A 81 -25.74 -22.89 -16.84
C ILE A 81 -24.73 -22.92 -17.97
N VAL A 82 -23.44 -22.83 -17.59
CA VAL A 82 -22.30 -23.00 -18.47
C VAL A 82 -21.46 -24.17 -17.92
N GLU A 83 -21.37 -25.25 -18.67
CA GLU A 83 -20.60 -26.43 -18.30
C GLU A 83 -19.12 -26.21 -18.64
N PHE A 84 -18.23 -26.48 -17.69
CA PHE A 84 -16.79 -26.47 -17.86
C PHE A 84 -16.21 -27.86 -17.70
N ARG A 85 -15.29 -28.19 -18.59
CA ARG A 85 -14.43 -29.39 -18.50
C ARG A 85 -13.04 -28.97 -18.04
N GLU A 86 -12.22 -29.88 -17.58
CA GLU A 86 -10.83 -29.65 -17.18
C GLU A 86 -9.98 -28.98 -18.28
N THR A 87 -10.33 -29.22 -19.57
CA THR A 87 -9.63 -28.69 -20.75
C THR A 87 -10.08 -27.28 -21.13
N ASP A 88 -11.12 -26.75 -20.51
CA ASP A 88 -11.67 -25.43 -20.83
C ASP A 88 -11.02 -24.36 -19.94
N ASP A 89 -10.25 -23.46 -20.51
CA ASP A 89 -9.62 -22.32 -19.80
C ASP A 89 -10.63 -21.23 -19.48
N SER A 90 -11.57 -21.01 -20.42
CA SER A 90 -12.58 -19.95 -20.29
C SER A 90 -13.75 -20.15 -21.24
N LYS A 91 -14.90 -19.58 -20.90
CA LYS A 91 -16.08 -19.54 -21.78
C LYS A 91 -16.78 -18.20 -21.73
N PRO A 92 -17.25 -17.66 -22.87
CA PRO A 92 -18.05 -16.45 -22.90
C PRO A 92 -19.45 -16.73 -22.36
N PHE A 93 -19.98 -15.74 -21.65
CA PHE A 93 -21.37 -15.68 -21.23
C PHE A 93 -21.99 -14.37 -21.69
N THR A 94 -23.17 -14.45 -22.30
CA THR A 94 -23.89 -13.28 -22.81
C THR A 94 -25.24 -13.17 -22.12
N PHE A 95 -25.54 -11.98 -21.65
CA PHE A 95 -26.85 -11.60 -21.15
C PHE A 95 -27.36 -10.38 -21.91
N ARG A 96 -28.67 -10.21 -21.94
CA ARG A 96 -29.35 -9.04 -22.49
C ARG A 96 -29.94 -8.23 -21.35
N TYR A 97 -29.98 -6.94 -21.51
CA TYR A 97 -30.74 -6.06 -20.62
C TYR A 97 -31.58 -5.11 -21.44
N LYS A 98 -32.74 -4.74 -20.88
CA LYS A 98 -33.62 -3.71 -21.45
C LYS A 98 -33.94 -2.69 -20.38
N LEU A 99 -33.42 -1.47 -20.54
CA LEU A 99 -33.67 -0.38 -19.61
C LEU A 99 -35.14 0.05 -19.70
N PRO A 100 -35.75 0.52 -18.60
CA PRO A 100 -37.13 1.04 -18.59
C PRO A 100 -37.20 2.38 -19.38
N GLU A 101 -38.40 2.81 -19.67
CA GLU A 101 -38.63 4.13 -20.29
C GLU A 101 -38.13 5.27 -19.39
N LYS A 102 -38.24 5.12 -18.07
CA LYS A 102 -37.81 6.10 -17.07
C LYS A 102 -37.22 5.41 -15.85
N MET A 103 -36.18 6.00 -15.29
CA MET A 103 -35.69 5.69 -13.94
C MET A 103 -36.00 6.85 -13.01
N GLU A 104 -36.55 6.55 -11.84
CA GLU A 104 -37.06 7.57 -10.91
C GLU A 104 -35.96 8.37 -10.24
N LYS A 105 -34.80 7.72 -9.97
CA LYS A 105 -33.70 8.34 -9.26
C LYS A 105 -32.50 8.55 -10.18
N PRO A 106 -31.87 9.71 -10.14
CA PRO A 106 -30.55 9.88 -10.76
C PRO A 106 -29.46 9.17 -9.97
N GLY A 107 -28.31 8.97 -10.61
CA GLY A 107 -27.14 8.31 -10.01
C GLY A 107 -26.85 6.94 -10.59
N ASP A 108 -26.11 6.14 -9.84
CA ASP A 108 -25.69 4.81 -10.24
C ASP A 108 -26.69 3.74 -9.78
N HIS A 109 -27.10 2.90 -10.72
CA HIS A 109 -28.00 1.76 -10.50
C HIS A 109 -27.27 0.47 -10.89
N TRP A 110 -27.52 -0.63 -10.18
CA TRP A 110 -26.69 -1.82 -10.28
C TRP A 110 -27.52 -3.08 -10.51
N ALA A 111 -26.97 -3.95 -11.36
CA ALA A 111 -27.27 -5.38 -11.34
C ALA A 111 -25.98 -6.14 -11.12
N LYS A 112 -26.02 -7.17 -10.32
CA LYS A 112 -24.96 -8.16 -10.12
C LYS A 112 -25.31 -9.42 -10.89
N ILE A 113 -24.47 -9.77 -11.86
CA ILE A 113 -24.55 -11.06 -12.54
C ILE A 113 -23.61 -11.99 -11.81
N VAL A 114 -24.19 -12.81 -10.94
CA VAL A 114 -23.48 -13.76 -10.09
C VAL A 114 -23.21 -15.02 -10.88
N VAL A 115 -21.95 -15.45 -10.90
CA VAL A 115 -21.51 -16.72 -11.47
C VAL A 115 -21.10 -17.63 -10.31
N MET A 116 -21.91 -18.61 -10.02
CA MET A 116 -21.74 -19.54 -8.90
C MET A 116 -21.25 -20.88 -9.42
N GLU A 117 -20.19 -21.39 -8.81
CA GLU A 117 -19.67 -22.72 -9.11
C GLU A 117 -20.54 -23.80 -8.43
N MET A 118 -20.90 -24.80 -9.22
CA MET A 118 -21.66 -25.96 -8.78
C MET A 118 -20.98 -27.27 -9.22
N PRO A 119 -21.20 -28.37 -8.50
CA PRO A 119 -20.69 -29.68 -8.92
C PRO A 119 -21.12 -30.05 -10.35
N PRO A 120 -20.32 -30.86 -11.06
CA PRO A 120 -20.65 -31.34 -12.40
C PRO A 120 -22.01 -32.07 -12.40
N GLY A 121 -22.81 -31.85 -13.45
CA GLY A 121 -24.14 -32.48 -13.59
C GLY A 121 -25.24 -31.90 -12.71
N SER A 122 -24.96 -30.86 -11.92
CA SER A 122 -25.99 -30.14 -11.17
C SER A 122 -26.84 -29.31 -12.12
N GLY A 123 -28.17 -29.40 -11.94
CA GLY A 123 -29.14 -28.51 -12.61
C GLY A 123 -29.28 -27.16 -11.87
N SER A 124 -30.16 -26.28 -12.38
CA SER A 124 -30.52 -25.04 -11.67
C SER A 124 -31.04 -25.37 -10.27
N PRO A 125 -30.61 -24.67 -9.22
CA PRO A 125 -31.17 -24.85 -7.89
C PRO A 125 -32.69 -24.64 -7.89
N ALA A 126 -33.45 -25.55 -7.29
CA ALA A 126 -34.87 -25.33 -7.06
C ALA A 126 -35.08 -24.26 -5.98
N GLU A 127 -36.15 -23.50 -6.04
CA GLU A 127 -36.50 -22.49 -5.05
C GLU A 127 -36.57 -23.14 -3.65
N GLY A 128 -35.73 -22.64 -2.71
CA GLY A 128 -35.61 -23.17 -1.36
C GLY A 128 -34.60 -24.30 -1.15
N GLN A 129 -33.86 -24.72 -2.18
CA GLN A 129 -32.75 -25.67 -2.02
C GLN A 129 -31.49 -25.02 -1.51
N VAL A 130 -30.86 -25.59 -0.48
CA VAL A 130 -29.52 -25.19 -0.04
C VAL A 130 -28.51 -25.72 -1.05
N VAL A 131 -27.93 -24.82 -1.83
CA VAL A 131 -26.85 -25.16 -2.76
C VAL A 131 -25.53 -25.02 -2.01
N LEU A 132 -24.73 -26.08 -1.99
CA LEU A 132 -23.35 -26.04 -1.55
C LEU A 132 -22.51 -25.39 -2.65
N ALA A 133 -22.57 -24.05 -2.76
CA ALA A 133 -21.69 -23.27 -3.60
C ALA A 133 -20.30 -23.25 -2.97
N THR A 134 -19.26 -23.57 -3.73
CA THR A 134 -17.89 -23.52 -3.26
C THR A 134 -17.29 -22.14 -3.46
N THR A 135 -17.63 -21.47 -4.57
CA THR A 135 -17.11 -20.13 -4.92
C THR A 135 -18.13 -19.41 -5.80
N ALA A 136 -18.24 -18.11 -5.62
CA ALA A 136 -19.02 -17.24 -6.50
C ALA A 136 -18.22 -15.98 -6.86
N VAL A 137 -18.34 -15.54 -8.12
CA VAL A 137 -17.77 -14.31 -8.64
C VAL A 137 -18.85 -13.47 -9.31
N VAL A 138 -18.62 -12.17 -9.43
CA VAL A 138 -19.65 -11.23 -9.86
C VAL A 138 -19.15 -10.37 -11.03
N HIS A 139 -19.93 -10.33 -12.10
CA HIS A 139 -19.86 -9.26 -13.11
C HIS A 139 -20.88 -8.18 -12.76
N GLN A 140 -20.49 -6.91 -12.71
CA GLN A 140 -21.37 -5.80 -12.37
C GLN A 140 -21.86 -5.08 -13.64
N LEU A 141 -23.16 -4.92 -13.79
CA LEU A 141 -23.74 -3.94 -14.71
C LEU A 141 -24.07 -2.66 -13.93
N ARG A 142 -23.44 -1.56 -14.31
CA ARG A 142 -23.67 -0.22 -13.76
C ARG A 142 -24.39 0.62 -14.78
N VAL A 143 -25.59 1.07 -14.45
CA VAL A 143 -26.37 2.00 -15.27
C VAL A 143 -26.29 3.38 -14.63
N ARG A 144 -25.77 4.36 -15.36
CA ARG A 144 -25.66 5.76 -14.94
C ARG A 144 -26.87 6.54 -15.40
N VAL A 145 -27.67 7.03 -14.47
CA VAL A 145 -28.78 7.94 -14.73
C VAL A 145 -28.34 9.37 -14.47
N PRO A 146 -28.29 10.26 -15.47
CA PRO A 146 -27.80 11.61 -15.25
C PRO A 146 -28.75 12.39 -14.33
N TYR A 147 -28.18 13.27 -13.52
CA TYR A 147 -28.93 14.19 -12.68
C TYR A 147 -29.60 15.28 -13.56
N PRO A 148 -30.82 15.70 -13.26
CA PRO A 148 -31.47 16.78 -14.00
C PRO A 148 -30.73 18.10 -13.80
N GLY A 149 -30.58 18.86 -14.90
CA GLY A 149 -29.87 20.14 -14.87
C GLY A 149 -28.36 20.01 -14.69
N LYS A 150 -27.78 20.90 -13.88
CA LYS A 150 -26.35 20.95 -13.59
C LYS A 150 -26.05 20.25 -12.26
N TYR A 151 -25.27 19.19 -12.32
CA TYR A 151 -24.82 18.46 -11.13
C TYR A 151 -23.39 17.95 -11.33
N ALA A 152 -22.52 18.28 -10.40
CA ALA A 152 -21.13 17.83 -10.44
C ALA A 152 -20.70 17.21 -9.12
N GLU A 153 -19.92 16.13 -9.22
CA GLU A 153 -19.13 15.57 -8.14
C GLU A 153 -17.67 15.88 -8.37
N ILE A 154 -16.92 16.02 -7.29
CA ILE A 154 -15.49 16.34 -7.38
C ILE A 154 -14.64 15.34 -6.61
N GLU A 155 -13.41 15.13 -7.11
CA GLU A 155 -12.37 14.36 -6.47
C GLU A 155 -11.12 15.23 -6.37
N LEU A 156 -10.52 15.28 -5.18
CA LEU A 156 -9.26 15.99 -4.95
C LEU A 156 -8.11 14.98 -4.83
N VAL A 157 -7.11 15.13 -5.70
CA VAL A 157 -5.87 14.37 -5.66
C VAL A 157 -4.71 15.35 -5.43
N ALA A 158 -3.75 14.96 -4.58
CA ALA A 158 -2.54 15.73 -4.35
C ALA A 158 -1.34 14.80 -4.44
N ASN A 159 -0.25 15.26 -5.06
CA ASN A 159 1.04 14.59 -4.96
C ASN A 159 1.75 14.95 -3.65
N GLU A 160 2.67 14.11 -3.21
CA GLU A 160 3.61 14.46 -2.15
C GLU A 160 4.73 15.33 -2.71
N ALA A 161 5.27 16.23 -1.90
CA ALA A 161 6.41 17.08 -2.25
C ALA A 161 7.40 17.19 -1.08
N GLU A 162 8.65 17.51 -1.38
CA GLU A 162 9.62 17.90 -0.35
C GLU A 162 9.31 19.32 0.16
N PRO A 163 9.80 19.72 1.35
CA PRO A 163 9.69 21.11 1.82
C PRO A 163 10.28 22.08 0.80
N ASN A 164 9.60 23.20 0.60
CA ASN A 164 9.87 24.16 -0.46
C ASN A 164 9.73 23.62 -1.90
N GLY A 165 9.15 22.42 -2.06
CA GLY A 165 8.75 21.88 -3.36
C GLY A 165 7.34 22.29 -3.75
N THR A 166 6.90 21.87 -4.93
CA THR A 166 5.55 22.17 -5.43
C THR A 166 4.62 20.98 -5.21
N VAL A 167 3.54 21.18 -4.47
CA VAL A 167 2.39 20.27 -4.41
C VAL A 167 1.43 20.67 -5.51
N ASN A 168 1.05 19.72 -6.35
CA ASN A 168 0.02 19.93 -7.36
C ASN A 168 -1.29 19.30 -6.87
N PHE A 169 -2.31 20.11 -6.74
CA PHE A 169 -3.67 19.67 -6.49
C PHE A 169 -4.39 19.48 -7.82
N PHE A 170 -4.88 18.26 -8.08
CA PHE A 170 -5.69 17.94 -9.24
C PHE A 170 -7.13 17.80 -8.77
N VAL A 171 -7.96 18.75 -9.19
CA VAL A 171 -9.40 18.77 -8.90
C VAL A 171 -10.12 18.21 -10.12
N LYS A 172 -10.55 16.95 -10.04
CA LYS A 172 -11.36 16.30 -11.07
C LYS A 172 -12.82 16.62 -10.83
N ILE A 173 -13.51 17.06 -11.86
CA ILE A 173 -14.90 17.50 -11.83
C ILE A 173 -15.70 16.62 -12.78
N TYR A 174 -16.56 15.78 -12.24
CA TYR A 174 -17.42 14.88 -13.00
C TYR A 174 -18.77 15.58 -13.20
N ASN A 175 -19.04 16.10 -14.40
CA ASN A 175 -20.36 16.62 -14.71
C ASN A 175 -21.33 15.45 -14.95
N LEU A 176 -22.11 15.11 -13.95
CA LEU A 176 -23.09 14.03 -13.97
C LEU A 176 -24.51 14.55 -14.33
N GLY A 177 -24.61 15.85 -14.60
CA GLY A 177 -25.85 16.48 -14.99
C GLY A 177 -26.20 16.34 -16.50
N THR A 178 -27.43 16.71 -16.85
CA THR A 178 -27.90 16.74 -18.24
C THR A 178 -27.48 18.00 -19.00
N GLU A 179 -26.95 19.01 -18.29
CA GLU A 179 -26.58 20.30 -18.88
C GLU A 179 -25.05 20.51 -18.81
N ASN A 180 -24.53 21.32 -19.74
CA ASN A 180 -23.16 21.76 -19.72
C ASN A 180 -22.89 22.69 -18.52
N VAL A 181 -21.72 22.58 -17.94
CA VAL A 181 -21.17 23.54 -16.99
C VAL A 181 -20.28 24.51 -17.79
N TYR A 182 -20.68 25.76 -17.89
CA TYR A 182 -19.98 26.75 -18.70
C TYR A 182 -18.81 27.41 -17.94
N LYS A 183 -18.90 27.45 -16.62
CA LYS A 183 -17.87 28.07 -15.78
C LYS A 183 -17.70 27.26 -14.49
N ALA A 184 -16.66 26.41 -14.44
CA ALA A 184 -16.24 25.74 -13.22
C ALA A 184 -14.86 26.25 -12.81
N PHE A 185 -14.69 26.70 -11.57
CA PHE A 185 -13.40 27.09 -11.00
C PHE A 185 -13.27 26.55 -9.58
N ALA A 186 -12.04 26.23 -9.20
CA ALA A 186 -11.72 25.65 -7.90
C ALA A 186 -11.04 26.68 -6.99
N THR A 187 -11.44 26.71 -5.73
CA THR A 187 -10.71 27.31 -4.63
C THR A 187 -10.18 26.19 -3.75
N VAL A 188 -8.88 26.16 -3.48
CA VAL A 188 -8.26 25.15 -2.62
C VAL A 188 -7.72 25.84 -1.36
N ASP A 189 -8.34 25.56 -0.23
CA ASP A 189 -7.87 25.97 1.09
C ASP A 189 -6.91 24.94 1.64
N ILE A 190 -5.75 25.39 2.11
CA ILE A 190 -4.71 24.56 2.72
C ILE A 190 -4.70 24.83 4.22
N LEU A 191 -4.87 23.77 4.99
CA LEU A 191 -4.97 23.81 6.44
C LEU A 191 -3.82 23.06 7.08
N GLY A 192 -3.32 23.61 8.19
CA GLY A 192 -2.32 22.99 9.04
C GLY A 192 -2.89 21.93 9.98
N PRO A 193 -2.03 21.35 10.84
CA PRO A 193 -2.42 20.26 11.75
C PRO A 193 -3.50 20.63 12.77
N THR A 194 -3.64 21.91 13.10
CA THR A 194 -4.65 22.44 14.06
C THR A 194 -5.82 23.09 13.34
N ASN A 195 -6.01 22.80 12.05
CA ASN A 195 -7.01 23.38 11.16
C ASN A 195 -6.87 24.90 10.94
N GLU A 196 -5.71 25.47 11.24
CA GLU A 196 -5.40 26.85 10.88
C GLU A 196 -5.23 26.96 9.35
N LYS A 197 -5.82 27.98 8.77
CA LYS A 197 -5.66 28.24 7.34
C LYS A 197 -4.26 28.77 7.05
N ILE A 198 -3.52 28.06 6.21
CA ILE A 198 -2.17 28.42 5.77
C ILE A 198 -2.22 29.23 4.49
N ASP A 199 -3.04 28.76 3.52
CA ASP A 199 -3.10 29.39 2.20
C ASP A 199 -4.45 29.12 1.53
N THR A 200 -4.77 29.94 0.50
CA THR A 200 -5.94 29.78 -0.35
C THR A 200 -5.52 30.00 -1.80
N LEU A 201 -5.78 29.04 -2.64
CA LEU A 201 -5.43 29.08 -4.06
C LEU A 201 -6.69 29.12 -4.89
N GLU A 202 -6.66 29.88 -5.98
CA GLU A 202 -7.77 29.95 -6.94
C GLU A 202 -7.29 29.48 -8.33
N SER A 203 -8.18 28.84 -9.06
CA SER A 203 -7.91 28.39 -10.43
C SER A 203 -8.57 29.29 -11.47
N GLU A 204 -8.08 29.21 -12.69
CA GLU A 204 -8.80 29.68 -13.86
C GLU A 204 -10.05 28.82 -14.10
N PRO A 205 -11.12 29.39 -14.65
CA PRO A 205 -12.33 28.66 -14.95
C PRO A 205 -12.18 27.76 -16.19
N ILE A 206 -12.89 26.62 -16.17
CA ILE A 206 -13.00 25.72 -17.33
C ILE A 206 -14.48 25.46 -17.67
N GLU A 207 -14.73 25.03 -18.91
CA GLU A 207 -16.03 24.53 -19.37
C GLU A 207 -16.02 22.99 -19.34
N ILE A 208 -17.16 22.36 -18.97
CA ILE A 208 -17.30 20.91 -18.89
C ILE A 208 -18.64 20.51 -19.50
N GLU A 209 -18.60 19.79 -20.62
CA GLU A 209 -19.80 19.29 -21.29
C GLU A 209 -20.57 18.31 -20.38
N SER A 210 -21.86 18.17 -20.61
CA SER A 210 -22.68 17.16 -19.92
C SER A 210 -22.09 15.76 -20.05
N LYS A 211 -22.09 15.01 -18.96
CA LYS A 211 -21.56 13.64 -18.86
C LYS A 211 -20.04 13.51 -19.13
N LYS A 212 -19.30 14.61 -19.09
CA LYS A 212 -17.85 14.66 -19.26
C LYS A 212 -17.14 14.98 -17.93
N THR A 213 -15.85 14.75 -17.92
CA THR A 213 -14.97 15.07 -16.81
C THR A 213 -14.04 16.21 -17.21
N GLY A 214 -13.92 17.23 -16.35
CA GLY A 214 -12.88 18.25 -16.41
C GLY A 214 -11.85 18.01 -15.33
N GLU A 215 -10.65 18.55 -15.51
CA GLU A 215 -9.59 18.53 -14.51
C GLU A 215 -8.94 19.92 -14.41
N ILE A 216 -8.79 20.39 -13.18
CA ILE A 216 -8.11 21.65 -12.87
C ILE A 216 -6.87 21.31 -12.05
N ALA A 217 -5.70 21.79 -12.50
CA ALA A 217 -4.45 21.67 -11.74
C ALA A 217 -4.16 22.99 -11.03
N VAL A 218 -3.96 22.93 -9.71
CA VAL A 218 -3.65 24.08 -8.85
C VAL A 218 -2.31 23.83 -8.17
N PRO A 219 -1.20 24.47 -8.59
CA PRO A 219 0.10 24.31 -7.97
C PRO A 219 0.21 25.15 -6.69
N TRP A 220 0.82 24.59 -5.65
CA TRP A 220 1.14 25.25 -4.40
C TRP A 220 2.60 25.10 -4.03
N GLN A 221 3.28 26.21 -3.73
CA GLN A 221 4.65 26.18 -3.23
C GLN A 221 4.65 25.92 -1.72
N ALA A 222 5.06 24.71 -1.32
CA ALA A 222 4.96 24.24 0.06
C ALA A 222 6.06 24.81 0.97
N ASN A 223 6.05 26.12 1.23
CA ASN A 223 6.96 26.81 2.15
C ASN A 223 6.55 26.58 3.61
N VAL A 224 6.49 25.31 4.01
CA VAL A 224 6.03 24.87 5.33
C VAL A 224 6.94 23.78 5.89
N ASN A 225 6.83 23.53 7.21
CA ASN A 225 7.56 22.44 7.85
C ASN A 225 7.12 21.06 7.31
N PRO A 226 8.02 20.07 7.35
CA PRO A 226 7.65 18.69 7.03
C PRO A 226 6.49 18.21 7.89
N GLY A 227 5.48 17.61 7.24
CA GLY A 227 4.32 17.15 7.99
C GLY A 227 3.12 16.76 7.14
N MET A 228 2.03 16.43 7.83
CA MET A 228 0.72 16.22 7.22
C MET A 228 -0.09 17.52 7.24
N TYR A 229 -0.75 17.77 6.13
CA TYR A 229 -1.61 18.92 5.87
C TYR A 229 -2.95 18.45 5.32
N HIS A 230 -3.93 19.33 5.36
CA HIS A 230 -5.28 19.05 4.89
C HIS A 230 -5.65 20.07 3.82
N ALA A 231 -6.15 19.62 2.67
CA ALA A 231 -6.63 20.47 1.59
C ALA A 231 -8.15 20.30 1.45
N VAL A 232 -8.86 21.40 1.30
CA VAL A 232 -10.29 21.45 1.01
C VAL A 232 -10.46 22.16 -0.33
N ALA A 233 -10.85 21.41 -1.35
CA ALA A 233 -11.19 22.00 -2.65
C ALA A 233 -12.69 22.29 -2.70
N THR A 234 -13.04 23.50 -3.04
CA THR A 234 -14.41 23.94 -3.31
C THR A 234 -14.51 24.38 -4.75
N VAL A 235 -15.37 23.72 -5.53
CA VAL A 235 -15.64 24.06 -6.92
C VAL A 235 -16.96 24.80 -7.02
N ASN A 236 -16.92 26.01 -7.55
CA ASN A 236 -18.14 26.70 -8.01
C ASN A 236 -18.34 26.38 -9.50
N TYR A 237 -19.52 25.86 -9.84
CA TYR A 237 -19.89 25.53 -11.20
C TYR A 237 -21.24 26.15 -11.55
N ASP A 238 -21.18 27.26 -12.27
CA ASP A 238 -22.35 28.06 -12.67
C ASP A 238 -23.30 28.42 -11.51
N GLY A 239 -22.74 28.77 -10.34
CA GLY A 239 -23.47 29.12 -9.12
C GLY A 239 -23.82 27.96 -8.19
N ASN A 240 -23.60 26.72 -8.60
CA ASN A 240 -23.65 25.56 -7.70
C ASN A 240 -22.29 25.31 -7.07
N VAL A 241 -22.24 24.56 -5.95
CA VAL A 241 -21.02 24.30 -5.22
C VAL A 241 -20.87 22.81 -4.91
N ALA A 242 -19.67 22.27 -5.09
CA ALA A 242 -19.29 20.95 -4.63
C ALA A 242 -17.92 21.04 -3.92
N SER A 243 -17.66 20.16 -2.95
CA SER A 243 -16.40 20.17 -2.19
C SER A 243 -15.83 18.76 -2.02
N ALA A 244 -14.51 18.68 -1.95
CA ALA A 244 -13.78 17.46 -1.63
C ALA A 244 -12.55 17.79 -0.78
N GLU A 245 -12.14 16.83 0.03
CA GLU A 245 -11.05 17.00 0.99
C GLU A 245 -9.96 15.95 0.77
N LYS A 246 -8.71 16.31 1.08
CA LYS A 246 -7.56 15.41 0.97
C LYS A 246 -6.50 15.73 2.00
N ASN A 247 -6.06 14.69 2.72
CA ASN A 247 -4.83 14.77 3.49
C ASN A 247 -3.63 14.50 2.57
N PHE A 248 -2.57 15.28 2.71
CA PHE A 248 -1.34 15.14 1.92
C PHE A 248 -0.11 15.43 2.79
N GLY A 249 1.06 14.89 2.37
CA GLY A 249 2.33 15.05 3.08
C GLY A 249 3.26 16.03 2.38
N VAL A 250 3.99 16.82 3.18
CA VAL A 250 5.15 17.61 2.75
C VAL A 250 6.37 17.06 3.46
N GLY A 251 7.37 16.57 2.71
CA GLY A 251 8.57 15.94 3.24
C GLY A 251 8.32 14.54 3.82
N ALA A 252 9.28 14.04 4.60
CA ALA A 252 9.23 12.71 5.18
C ALA A 252 9.22 12.74 6.71
N ARG A 253 8.49 11.82 7.33
CA ARG A 253 8.52 11.61 8.79
C ARG A 253 9.96 11.28 9.22
N ARG A 254 10.54 12.13 10.06
CA ARG A 254 11.93 12.04 10.49
C ARG A 254 12.09 12.43 11.95
N ILE A 255 12.81 11.58 12.70
CA ILE A 255 13.34 11.92 14.02
C ILE A 255 14.85 12.11 13.86
N GLU A 256 15.38 13.20 14.38
CA GLU A 256 16.79 13.52 14.33
C GLU A 256 17.46 13.33 15.69
N VAL A 257 18.61 12.66 15.73
CA VAL A 257 19.46 12.60 16.91
C VAL A 257 20.33 13.85 16.95
N LEU A 258 20.18 14.65 17.99
CA LEU A 258 20.89 15.92 18.18
C LEU A 258 22.26 15.69 18.82
N ASP A 259 22.26 15.04 19.97
CA ASP A 259 23.47 14.70 20.73
C ASP A 259 23.22 13.48 21.64
N VAL A 260 24.34 12.93 22.15
CA VAL A 260 24.32 11.87 23.16
C VAL A 260 25.25 12.29 24.27
N LYS A 261 24.81 12.22 25.53
CA LYS A 261 25.56 12.62 26.70
C LYS A 261 25.54 11.53 27.76
N VAL A 262 26.64 11.40 28.50
CA VAL A 262 26.71 10.58 29.71
C VAL A 262 27.11 11.49 30.86
N ARG A 263 26.34 11.45 31.94
CA ARG A 263 26.60 12.28 33.14
C ARG A 263 26.74 11.38 34.38
N ASN A 264 27.49 11.87 35.37
CA ASN A 264 27.62 11.20 36.65
C ASN A 264 28.05 9.72 36.54
N PHE A 265 29.12 9.49 35.76
CA PHE A 265 29.63 8.16 35.47
C PHE A 265 30.87 7.84 36.32
N ALA A 266 30.97 6.58 36.75
CA ALA A 266 32.20 5.96 37.27
C ALA A 266 32.35 4.60 36.62
N LEU A 267 33.56 4.26 36.17
CA LEU A 267 33.87 3.01 35.51
C LEU A 267 33.59 1.82 36.44
N GLY A 268 32.99 0.77 35.92
CA GLY A 268 32.50 -0.39 36.70
C GLY A 268 31.09 -0.21 37.26
N GLY A 269 30.47 0.96 37.05
CA GLY A 269 29.07 1.25 37.36
C GLY A 269 28.16 1.28 36.11
N ILE A 270 26.95 1.77 36.28
CA ILE A 270 25.98 1.90 35.19
C ILE A 270 26.13 3.25 34.53
N ALA A 271 26.49 3.27 33.24
CA ALA A 271 26.50 4.46 32.41
C ALA A 271 25.10 4.76 31.91
N LYS A 272 24.57 5.96 32.23
CA LYS A 272 23.29 6.47 31.72
C LYS A 272 23.54 7.35 30.51
N PHE A 273 23.20 6.84 29.33
CA PHE A 273 23.22 7.57 28.08
C PHE A 273 21.92 8.36 27.93
N GLU A 274 22.04 9.69 27.79
CA GLU A 274 20.97 10.64 27.48
C GLU A 274 21.08 10.95 26.00
N ILE A 275 20.15 10.42 25.20
CA ILE A 275 20.11 10.55 23.74
C ILE A 275 19.03 11.58 23.41
N ASN A 276 19.47 12.78 23.04
CA ASN A 276 18.56 13.89 22.72
C ASN A 276 18.13 13.77 21.25
N VAL A 277 16.80 13.74 21.04
CA VAL A 277 16.16 13.60 19.72
C VAL A 277 15.20 14.74 19.47
N GLU A 278 14.96 15.07 18.20
CA GLU A 278 13.99 16.06 17.76
C GLU A 278 13.06 15.47 16.70
N ASN A 279 11.77 15.61 16.91
CA ASN A 279 10.77 15.29 15.91
C ASN A 279 10.70 16.40 14.86
N LYS A 280 11.12 16.14 13.63
CA LYS A 280 11.05 17.09 12.51
C LYS A 280 9.73 16.99 11.73
N TRP A 281 8.75 16.31 12.28
CA TRP A 281 7.43 16.09 11.70
C TRP A 281 6.34 16.82 12.50
N ASN A 282 5.33 17.33 11.83
CA ASN A 282 4.26 18.12 12.47
C ASN A 282 3.17 17.27 13.16
N GLN A 283 3.39 15.99 13.30
CA GLN A 283 2.55 15.08 14.07
C GLN A 283 3.38 14.32 15.10
N LYS A 284 2.71 13.82 16.13
CA LYS A 284 3.29 12.94 17.13
C LYS A 284 3.86 11.69 16.49
N VAL A 285 5.06 11.28 16.90
CA VAL A 285 5.68 10.03 16.50
C VAL A 285 5.73 9.11 17.72
N GLU A 286 4.96 8.04 17.66
CA GLU A 286 4.82 7.08 18.75
C GLU A 286 5.89 6.01 18.69
N GLY A 287 6.23 5.43 19.83
CA GLY A 287 7.06 4.25 19.93
C GLY A 287 8.53 4.47 19.55
N VAL A 288 9.08 5.67 19.77
CA VAL A 288 10.48 5.98 19.45
C VAL A 288 11.40 5.38 20.51
N PHE A 289 12.40 4.61 20.11
CA PHE A 289 13.47 4.10 20.99
C PHE A 289 14.80 4.03 20.26
N ALA A 290 15.89 4.03 21.06
CA ALA A 290 17.25 3.93 20.56
C ALA A 290 17.89 2.62 21.03
N GLU A 291 18.65 1.99 20.15
CA GLU A 291 19.55 0.88 20.44
C GLU A 291 20.99 1.34 20.25
N MET A 292 21.84 1.04 21.24
CA MET A 292 23.26 1.32 21.22
C MET A 292 24.01 0.01 21.10
N ILE A 293 24.92 -0.08 20.13
CA ILE A 293 25.80 -1.23 19.89
C ILE A 293 27.24 -0.74 20.04
N MET A 294 27.95 -1.29 21.00
CA MET A 294 29.34 -0.93 21.33
C MET A 294 30.30 -1.99 20.80
N SER A 295 31.38 -1.56 20.16
CA SER A 295 32.48 -2.42 19.70
C SER A 295 33.82 -1.86 20.14
N ASN A 296 34.81 -2.73 20.35
CA ASN A 296 36.18 -2.31 20.62
C ASN A 296 36.85 -1.84 19.30
N GLN A 297 38.09 -1.37 19.39
CA GLN A 297 38.88 -0.92 18.24
C GLN A 297 39.17 -2.02 17.21
N ASN A 298 39.08 -3.31 17.62
CA ASN A 298 39.24 -4.45 16.72
C ASN A 298 37.95 -4.80 15.97
N GLY A 299 36.81 -4.14 16.30
CA GLY A 299 35.49 -4.43 15.76
C GLY A 299 34.73 -5.53 16.52
N ASP A 300 35.31 -6.06 17.65
CA ASP A 300 34.59 -7.07 18.43
C ASP A 300 33.43 -6.42 19.20
N HIS A 301 32.29 -7.10 19.22
CA HIS A 301 31.12 -6.66 19.98
C HIS A 301 31.38 -6.67 21.48
N VAL A 302 31.13 -5.57 22.16
CA VAL A 302 31.32 -5.37 23.60
C VAL A 302 29.98 -5.38 24.33
N ALA A 303 29.00 -4.63 23.87
CA ALA A 303 27.68 -4.53 24.49
C ALA A 303 26.62 -4.08 23.52
N SER A 304 25.37 -4.47 23.80
CA SER A 304 24.17 -3.89 23.19
C SER A 304 23.17 -3.58 24.28
N PHE A 305 22.62 -2.37 24.24
CA PHE A 305 21.61 -1.91 25.19
C PHE A 305 20.66 -0.93 24.52
N ARG A 306 19.44 -0.82 25.04
CA ARG A 306 18.39 0.01 24.43
C ARG A 306 17.71 0.90 25.44
N SER A 307 17.11 1.98 24.95
CA SER A 307 16.23 2.83 25.75
C SER A 307 14.85 2.21 25.92
N ALA A 308 14.09 2.75 26.88
CA ALA A 308 12.64 2.62 26.86
C ALA A 308 12.07 3.32 25.62
N SER A 309 10.89 2.85 25.18
CA SER A 309 10.13 3.50 24.12
C SER A 309 9.38 4.70 24.66
N ILE A 310 9.42 5.82 23.93
CA ILE A 310 8.66 7.03 24.26
C ILE A 310 7.93 7.54 23.01
N ASP A 311 6.95 8.39 23.23
CA ASP A 311 6.33 9.19 22.19
C ASP A 311 7.01 10.55 22.12
N VAL A 312 7.22 11.06 20.91
CA VAL A 312 7.82 12.38 20.68
C VAL A 312 6.78 13.29 20.03
N ASP A 313 6.40 14.35 20.72
CA ASP A 313 5.38 15.30 20.26
C ASP A 313 5.83 16.05 18.98
N PRO A 314 4.86 16.62 18.23
CA PRO A 314 5.13 17.35 16.99
C PRO A 314 6.17 18.47 17.18
N LEU A 315 7.22 18.47 16.35
CA LEU A 315 8.27 19.49 16.31
C LEU A 315 8.96 19.73 17.67
N GLN A 316 8.89 18.77 18.60
CA GLN A 316 9.47 18.85 19.93
C GLN A 316 10.73 18.02 20.10
N ARG A 317 11.51 18.39 21.10
CA ARG A 317 12.69 17.64 21.55
C ARG A 317 12.33 16.75 22.73
N SER A 318 12.94 15.59 22.78
CA SER A 318 12.80 14.62 23.87
C SER A 318 14.11 13.90 24.13
N ALA A 319 14.25 13.32 25.32
CA ALA A 319 15.44 12.54 25.70
C ALA A 319 15.07 11.07 25.87
N LEU A 320 15.82 10.19 25.21
CA LEU A 320 15.81 8.75 25.40
C LEU A 320 16.92 8.38 26.36
N TYR A 321 16.65 7.44 27.28
CA TYR A 321 17.62 7.00 28.27
C TYR A 321 17.95 5.51 28.05
N ALA A 322 19.23 5.22 27.79
CA ALA A 322 19.74 3.86 27.66
C ALA A 322 20.83 3.62 28.72
N TYR A 323 20.93 2.41 29.23
CA TYR A 323 21.80 2.07 30.35
C TYR A 323 22.79 0.97 29.95
N TRP A 324 24.07 1.24 30.18
CA TRP A 324 25.15 0.30 29.94
C TRP A 324 25.81 -0.08 31.26
N ASP A 325 25.82 -1.37 31.59
CA ASP A 325 26.64 -1.90 32.69
C ASP A 325 28.10 -1.98 32.23
N THR A 326 28.97 -1.23 32.87
CA THR A 326 30.40 -1.15 32.55
C THR A 326 31.27 -2.01 33.43
N GLN A 327 30.70 -2.97 34.17
CA GLN A 327 31.48 -3.93 34.95
C GLN A 327 32.37 -4.78 34.01
N GLY A 328 33.67 -4.77 34.25
CA GLY A 328 34.65 -5.47 33.41
C GLY A 328 35.02 -4.78 32.10
N VAL A 329 34.50 -3.56 31.86
CA VAL A 329 34.87 -2.73 30.71
C VAL A 329 36.19 -2.01 31.01
N GLU A 330 37.11 -2.00 30.05
CA GLU A 330 38.38 -1.27 30.17
C GLU A 330 38.24 0.17 29.72
N LYS A 331 39.06 1.08 30.26
CA LYS A 331 39.19 2.42 29.77
C LYS A 331 39.77 2.42 28.36
N GLY A 332 39.22 3.25 27.45
CA GLY A 332 39.70 3.33 26.07
C GLY A 332 38.69 3.89 25.11
N ALA A 333 39.03 3.82 23.83
CA ALA A 333 38.15 4.25 22.73
C ALA A 333 37.32 3.05 22.23
N TYR A 334 36.04 3.28 22.01
CA TYR A 334 35.08 2.34 21.49
C TYR A 334 34.33 2.94 20.30
N ASP A 335 33.99 2.10 19.35
CA ASP A 335 33.05 2.44 18.28
C ASP A 335 31.62 2.16 18.74
N ALA A 336 30.75 3.14 18.61
CA ALA A 336 29.36 2.99 18.94
C ALA A 336 28.48 3.22 17.70
N LYS A 337 27.51 2.34 17.52
CA LYS A 337 26.45 2.50 16.53
C LYS A 337 25.15 2.72 17.28
N LEU A 338 24.54 3.90 17.10
CA LEU A 338 23.22 4.21 17.56
C LEU A 338 22.23 3.94 16.45
N VAL A 339 21.23 3.10 16.70
CA VAL A 339 20.11 2.80 15.83
C VAL A 339 18.85 3.37 16.46
N LEU A 340 18.28 4.41 15.85
CA LEU A 340 17.02 5.00 16.29
C LEU A 340 15.87 4.35 15.52
N HIS A 341 14.89 3.80 16.24
CA HIS A 341 13.71 3.16 15.69
C HIS A 341 12.48 4.07 15.86
N TYR A 342 11.73 4.33 14.80
CA TYR A 342 10.51 5.14 14.81
C TYR A 342 9.62 4.86 13.61
N ALA A 343 8.33 4.74 13.81
CA ALA A 343 7.31 4.60 12.76
C ALA A 343 7.65 3.57 11.66
N GLY A 344 8.22 2.41 12.05
CA GLY A 344 8.64 1.35 11.14
C GLY A 344 9.90 1.65 10.32
N LYS A 345 10.61 2.74 10.65
CA LYS A 345 11.89 3.15 10.03
C LYS A 345 13.02 3.07 11.06
N THR A 346 14.25 3.05 10.55
CA THR A 346 15.46 3.16 11.36
C THR A 346 16.34 4.29 10.84
N ALA A 347 17.03 4.97 11.75
CA ALA A 347 18.10 5.91 11.42
C ALA A 347 19.35 5.53 12.21
N GLU A 348 20.48 5.44 11.54
CA GLU A 348 21.75 5.05 12.15
C GLU A 348 22.69 6.24 12.31
N LYS A 349 23.38 6.30 13.44
CA LYS A 349 24.48 7.24 13.70
C LYS A 349 25.68 6.45 14.19
N LEU A 350 26.83 6.68 13.56
CA LEU A 350 28.11 6.17 14.04
C LEU A 350 28.73 7.18 15.01
N MET A 351 29.33 6.69 16.07
CA MET A 351 29.88 7.51 17.13
C MET A 351 31.21 6.93 17.61
N LYS A 352 32.13 7.80 18.03
CA LYS A 352 33.26 7.44 18.86
C LYS A 352 32.90 7.69 20.33
N THR A 353 33.23 6.74 21.17
CA THR A 353 32.96 6.81 22.61
C THR A 353 34.26 6.59 23.35
N TYR A 354 34.63 7.54 24.18
CA TYR A 354 35.86 7.47 24.98
C TYR A 354 35.49 7.22 26.45
N VAL A 355 35.78 6.02 26.92
CA VAL A 355 35.52 5.59 28.30
C VAL A 355 36.73 5.91 29.16
N ASN A 356 36.56 6.83 30.13
CA ASN A 356 37.55 7.18 31.17
C ASN A 356 37.08 6.65 32.53
N LEU A 357 37.85 6.91 33.60
CA LEU A 357 37.48 6.46 34.95
C LEU A 357 36.23 7.08 35.50
N GLU A 358 36.03 8.37 35.20
CA GLU A 358 34.93 9.20 35.75
C GLU A 358 34.06 9.88 34.66
N SER A 359 34.36 9.64 33.37
CA SER A 359 33.58 10.21 32.25
C SER A 359 33.45 9.25 31.07
N ILE A 360 32.39 9.39 30.33
CA ILE A 360 32.25 8.88 28.98
C ILE A 360 31.99 10.06 28.06
N ASP A 361 32.87 10.29 27.12
CA ASP A 361 32.77 11.32 26.11
C ASP A 361 32.32 10.67 24.79
N THR A 362 31.35 11.27 24.13
CA THR A 362 30.76 10.76 22.88
C THR A 362 30.89 11.79 21.76
N GLU A 363 31.31 11.35 20.60
CA GLU A 363 31.42 12.15 19.40
C GLU A 363 30.70 11.47 18.24
N ILE A 364 29.73 12.15 17.63
CA ILE A 364 29.02 11.66 16.45
C ILE A 364 29.95 11.81 15.24
N VAL A 365 30.34 10.70 14.62
CA VAL A 365 31.25 10.66 13.48
C VAL A 365 30.47 10.33 12.22
N GLY A 366 30.46 11.29 11.25
CA GLY A 366 30.07 11.01 9.88
C GLY A 366 28.60 11.06 9.52
N ILE A 367 28.38 10.93 8.23
CA ILE A 367 27.18 11.17 7.47
C ILE A 367 26.00 10.33 7.98
N THR A 368 24.89 10.96 8.21
CA THR A 368 23.60 10.32 8.44
C THR A 368 23.27 9.45 7.22
N ALA A 369 23.28 8.14 7.35
CA ALA A 369 22.62 7.29 6.36
C ALA A 369 21.13 7.63 6.39
N HIS A 370 20.61 8.15 5.30
CA HIS A 370 19.18 8.39 5.16
C HIS A 370 18.48 7.03 5.20
N ALA A 371 17.36 6.97 5.93
CA ALA A 371 16.51 5.81 5.97
C ALA A 371 16.19 5.34 4.55
N VAL A 372 16.70 4.17 4.18
CA VAL A 372 16.25 3.48 2.98
C VAL A 372 14.84 3.00 3.28
N THR A 373 13.84 3.77 2.85
CA THR A 373 12.51 3.22 2.72
C THR A 373 12.60 2.09 1.72
N ALA A 374 12.37 0.87 2.15
CA ALA A 374 12.06 -0.21 1.25
C ALA A 374 10.76 0.17 0.52
N LYS A 375 10.88 0.92 -0.60
CA LYS A 375 9.82 0.94 -1.59
C LYS A 375 9.63 -0.51 -1.99
N GLY A 376 8.40 -1.01 -1.88
CA GLY A 376 8.00 -2.29 -2.46
C GLY A 376 8.08 -2.24 -3.98
N GLY A 377 9.29 -2.16 -4.49
CA GLY A 377 9.70 -2.45 -5.84
C GLY A 377 10.64 -3.63 -5.72
N ALA A 378 10.58 -4.58 -6.63
CA ALA A 378 11.42 -5.75 -6.68
C ALA A 378 12.86 -5.38 -6.27
N GLY A 379 13.25 -5.78 -5.05
CA GLY A 379 14.56 -5.44 -4.50
C GLY A 379 15.67 -6.05 -5.38
N PRO A 380 16.91 -5.55 -5.29
CA PRO A 380 18.07 -6.08 -6.04
C PRO A 380 18.33 -7.57 -5.79
N GLY A 381 17.56 -8.22 -4.95
CA GLY A 381 17.55 -9.68 -4.78
C GLY A 381 16.90 -10.44 -5.93
N ALA A 382 16.01 -9.82 -6.73
CA ALA A 382 15.41 -10.49 -7.88
C ALA A 382 16.45 -10.69 -9.00
N ASP A 383 17.35 -9.73 -9.18
CA ASP A 383 18.42 -9.80 -10.20
C ASP A 383 19.49 -10.84 -9.86
N ILE A 384 19.64 -11.20 -8.58
CA ILE A 384 20.57 -12.24 -8.11
C ILE A 384 19.85 -13.59 -8.02
N LEU A 385 18.57 -13.61 -7.68
CA LEU A 385 17.77 -14.85 -7.57
C LEU A 385 17.59 -15.54 -8.92
N VAL A 386 17.35 -14.81 -10.00
CA VAL A 386 17.17 -15.37 -11.35
C VAL A 386 18.43 -16.09 -11.85
N PRO A 387 19.64 -15.51 -11.82
CA PRO A 387 20.86 -16.23 -12.22
C PRO A 387 21.18 -17.37 -11.25
N LEU A 388 20.87 -17.27 -9.97
CA LEU A 388 21.12 -18.35 -9.00
C LEU A 388 20.21 -19.55 -9.24
N VAL A 389 18.95 -19.33 -9.60
CA VAL A 389 18.01 -20.39 -10.02
C VAL A 389 18.45 -21.01 -11.33
N LEU A 390 18.92 -20.23 -12.32
CA LEU A 390 19.44 -20.75 -13.58
C LEU A 390 20.69 -21.62 -13.39
N ILE A 391 21.60 -21.22 -12.50
CA ILE A 391 22.78 -22.02 -12.14
C ILE A 391 22.35 -23.33 -11.47
N LEU A 392 21.36 -23.31 -10.57
CA LEU A 392 20.85 -24.51 -9.91
C LEU A 392 20.19 -25.47 -10.89
N VAL A 393 19.45 -24.97 -11.87
CA VAL A 393 18.84 -25.76 -12.95
C VAL A 393 19.90 -26.38 -13.83
N MET A 394 20.98 -25.65 -14.20
CA MET A 394 22.09 -26.18 -14.99
C MET A 394 22.86 -27.25 -14.23
N ILE A 395 23.09 -27.09 -12.94
CA ILE A 395 23.75 -28.11 -12.09
C ILE A 395 22.88 -29.39 -12.06
N ASN A 396 21.57 -29.26 -11.85
CA ASN A 396 20.66 -30.42 -11.85
C ASN A 396 20.57 -31.10 -13.20
N ALA A 397 20.53 -30.37 -14.31
CA ALA A 397 20.56 -30.89 -15.66
C ALA A 397 21.90 -31.62 -15.93
N GLY A 398 23.04 -31.04 -15.51
CA GLY A 398 24.36 -31.67 -15.62
C GLY A 398 24.43 -32.99 -14.86
N TRP A 399 23.91 -33.06 -13.64
CA TRP A 399 23.80 -34.27 -12.85
C TRP A 399 22.90 -35.31 -13.50
N PHE A 400 21.75 -34.91 -14.04
CA PHE A 400 20.84 -35.82 -14.78
C PHE A 400 21.50 -36.44 -15.96
N PHE A 401 22.22 -35.66 -16.81
CA PHE A 401 22.93 -36.17 -17.96
C PHE A 401 24.14 -37.03 -17.58
N TYR A 402 24.86 -36.69 -16.48
CA TYR A 402 25.97 -37.48 -15.97
C TYR A 402 25.53 -38.86 -15.52
N PHE A 403 24.44 -38.97 -14.75
CA PHE A 403 23.92 -40.28 -14.31
C PHE A 403 23.29 -41.09 -15.44
N ARG A 404 22.71 -40.45 -16.44
CA ARG A 404 22.18 -41.14 -17.61
C ARG A 404 23.27 -41.72 -18.49
N ARG A 405 24.46 -41.12 -18.56
CA ARG A 405 25.65 -41.65 -19.26
C ARG A 405 26.32 -42.83 -18.52
N LYS A 406 26.19 -42.92 -17.22
CA LYS A 406 26.76 -44.01 -16.40
C LYS A 406 25.89 -45.28 -16.39
N LYS A 407 24.68 -45.24 -16.96
CA LYS A 407 23.76 -46.38 -17.09
C LYS A 407 23.71 -47.01 -18.50
N LYS A 408 24.67 -46.65 -19.38
CA LYS A 408 24.90 -47.35 -20.65
C LYS A 408 26.21 -48.14 -20.60
#